data_7a5ee6052183bfba8d45b395e9784887
#
_entry.id   7a5ee6052183bfba8d45b395e9784887
#
_cell.length_a   1.000
_cell.length_b   1.000
_cell.length_c   1.000
_cell.angle_alpha   90.00
_cell.angle_beta   90.00
_cell.angle_gamma   90.00
#
_symmetry.space_group_name_H-M   'P 1'
#
loop_
_entity.id
_entity.type
_entity.pdbx_description
1 polymer ?
#
loop_
_entity_poly.entity_id
_entity_poly.type
_entity_poly.pdbx_seq_one_letter_code
_entity_poly.pdbx_strand_id
1 'polypeptide(L)'
;MKTEYSLEVITLTLSIILLFVAFSSIFSSKIESAEVKHEYKFINGLRGLAAIFVFVNHAPFVLINLGVKNTVFSAWGQIYPNLGSFGVQIFFCITGFLFFDKVIKSKDIDWGDFFVSRIRRVAPLYYLTSLIVFIIAASFSGFEFLNKESITTIAGLVTFNFIDNPMKIGGVSLVPLSSVTWTLVHEWRFYAVLPMVAIFYRSPYRSVIMTVAILIAAIDLGTSAVVCWAYFLSGMGAAVIHKKSITNKAIKFTFMIVAISIFIWMCGLVEVPGYGALRFALATIFFISITISNPRFLHYQFLNRLSDISYSVYLLHLPVLFLSFKLLSVFLDLAALDKVTFWAVNFMTIPIIVALSTFTFVHVEKRFMRKKREEQTNAPPVAYSEQTKAAI
;
A
#
# COMPACT_ATOMS: atom_id res chain seq x y z
N MET A 1 -11.19 -15.92 -28.32
CA MET A 1 -11.39 -14.56 -27.80
C MET A 1 -10.87 -14.40 -26.36
N LYS A 2 -11.24 -15.23 -25.35
CA LYS A 2 -10.72 -15.10 -23.96
C LYS A 2 -9.19 -15.31 -23.81
N THR A 3 -8.56 -16.12 -24.65
CA THR A 3 -7.12 -16.44 -24.56
C THR A 3 -6.17 -15.37 -25.14
N GLU A 4 -6.57 -14.68 -26.20
CA GLU A 4 -5.75 -13.60 -26.78
C GLU A 4 -5.67 -12.38 -25.87
N TYR A 5 -6.80 -11.99 -25.28
CA TYR A 5 -6.83 -10.89 -24.30
C TYR A 5 -5.98 -11.17 -23.06
N SER A 6 -5.90 -12.43 -22.61
CA SER A 6 -5.09 -12.77 -21.44
C SER A 6 -3.59 -12.63 -21.68
N LEU A 7 -3.09 -13.02 -22.87
CA LEU A 7 -1.67 -12.88 -23.22
C LEU A 7 -1.25 -11.42 -23.33
N GLU A 8 -2.08 -10.59 -23.95
CA GLU A 8 -1.83 -9.15 -24.04
C GLU A 8 -1.77 -8.48 -22.66
N VAL A 9 -2.76 -8.76 -21.81
CA VAL A 9 -2.81 -8.22 -20.45
C VAL A 9 -1.59 -8.64 -19.64
N ILE A 10 -1.17 -9.89 -19.76
CA ILE A 10 0.05 -10.39 -19.11
C ILE A 10 1.28 -9.63 -19.63
N THR A 11 1.41 -9.49 -20.96
CA THR A 11 2.55 -8.78 -21.58
C THR A 11 2.62 -7.33 -21.13
N LEU A 12 1.49 -6.61 -21.13
CA LEU A 12 1.40 -5.22 -20.66
C LEU A 12 1.76 -5.11 -19.17
N THR A 13 1.24 -6.01 -18.35
CA THR A 13 1.54 -6.05 -16.91
C THR A 13 3.03 -6.27 -16.66
N LEU A 14 3.65 -7.23 -17.37
CA LEU A 14 5.08 -7.49 -17.26
C LEU A 14 5.91 -6.29 -17.75
N SER A 15 5.50 -5.63 -18.82
CA SER A 15 6.17 -4.43 -19.34
C SER A 15 6.12 -3.30 -18.32
N ILE A 16 4.98 -3.06 -17.66
CA ILE A 16 4.83 -2.09 -16.58
C ILE A 16 5.79 -2.42 -15.43
N ILE A 17 5.82 -3.67 -14.99
CA ILE A 17 6.71 -4.12 -13.90
C ILE A 17 8.18 -3.85 -14.27
N LEU A 18 8.59 -4.24 -15.48
CA LEU A 18 9.95 -4.05 -15.96
C LEU A 18 10.34 -2.56 -16.02
N LEU A 19 9.45 -1.70 -16.49
CA LEU A 19 9.69 -0.25 -16.53
C LEU A 19 9.82 0.34 -15.13
N PHE A 20 8.94 -0.01 -14.19
CA PHE A 20 9.08 0.43 -12.79
C PHE A 20 10.41 0.00 -12.19
N VAL A 21 10.81 -1.25 -12.43
CA VAL A 21 12.09 -1.80 -11.96
C VAL A 21 13.26 -1.04 -12.58
N ALA A 22 13.26 -0.84 -13.89
CA ALA A 22 14.33 -0.15 -14.61
C ALA A 22 14.48 1.30 -14.12
N PHE A 23 13.39 2.07 -14.10
CA PHE A 23 13.41 3.47 -13.69
C PHE A 23 13.71 3.63 -12.19
N SER A 24 13.19 2.74 -11.33
CA SER A 24 13.56 2.78 -9.90
C SER A 24 15.05 2.52 -9.70
N SER A 25 15.66 1.65 -10.49
CA SER A 25 17.11 1.41 -10.43
C SER A 25 17.92 2.63 -10.86
N ILE A 26 17.44 3.39 -11.83
CA ILE A 26 18.09 4.61 -12.34
C ILE A 26 17.95 5.76 -11.32
N PHE A 27 16.71 6.13 -10.99
CA PHE A 27 16.43 7.31 -10.18
C PHE A 27 16.75 7.14 -8.71
N SER A 28 16.60 5.93 -8.15
CA SER A 28 16.88 5.67 -6.74
C SER A 28 18.30 5.15 -6.47
N SER A 29 19.16 5.09 -7.48
CA SER A 29 20.56 4.63 -7.33
C SER A 29 21.35 5.43 -6.27
N LYS A 30 21.05 6.73 -6.11
CA LYS A 30 21.66 7.65 -5.14
C LYS A 30 20.96 7.67 -3.77
N ILE A 31 19.86 6.92 -3.61
CA ILE A 31 19.21 6.83 -2.30
C ILE A 31 19.99 5.82 -1.47
N GLU A 32 20.61 6.29 -0.38
CA GLU A 32 21.03 5.38 0.68
C GLU A 32 19.80 4.71 1.27
N SER A 33 19.50 3.51 0.82
CA SER A 33 18.46 2.68 1.45
C SER A 33 18.88 2.41 2.89
N ALA A 34 17.95 2.59 3.84
CA ALA A 34 18.23 2.17 5.21
C ALA A 34 18.62 0.69 5.19
N GLU A 35 19.69 0.36 5.94
CA GLU A 35 20.16 -1.02 6.04
C GLU A 35 19.02 -1.90 6.59
N VAL A 36 18.41 -2.68 5.70
CA VAL A 36 17.27 -3.53 6.06
C VAL A 36 17.82 -4.85 6.57
N LYS A 37 17.40 -5.23 7.77
CA LYS A 37 17.74 -6.55 8.30
C LYS A 37 17.37 -7.62 7.29
N HIS A 38 18.26 -8.56 7.04
CA HIS A 38 18.10 -9.61 6.03
C HIS A 38 16.75 -10.36 6.13
N GLU A 39 16.25 -10.51 7.35
CA GLU A 39 14.97 -11.18 7.65
C GLU A 39 13.73 -10.51 7.05
N TYR A 40 13.79 -9.21 6.73
CA TYR A 40 12.67 -8.44 6.18
C TYR A 40 12.82 -8.08 4.69
N LYS A 41 13.90 -8.50 4.03
CA LYS A 41 14.12 -8.17 2.60
C LYS A 41 12.97 -8.65 1.71
N PHE A 42 12.42 -9.83 1.97
CA PHE A 42 11.28 -10.34 1.21
C PHE A 42 10.01 -9.48 1.39
N ILE A 43 9.78 -8.93 2.58
CA ILE A 43 8.67 -8.01 2.86
C ILE A 43 8.82 -6.73 2.04
N ASN A 44 10.03 -6.19 1.96
CA ASN A 44 10.29 -5.00 1.16
C ASN A 44 10.08 -5.29 -0.34
N GLY A 45 10.61 -6.40 -0.84
CA GLY A 45 10.36 -6.78 -2.23
C GLY A 45 8.88 -6.93 -2.55
N LEU A 46 8.12 -7.54 -1.64
CA LEU A 46 6.69 -7.71 -1.80
C LEU A 46 5.93 -6.37 -1.75
N ARG A 47 6.36 -5.43 -0.88
CA ARG A 47 5.80 -4.07 -0.81
C ARG A 47 6.02 -3.30 -2.11
N GLY A 48 7.22 -3.39 -2.70
CA GLY A 48 7.50 -2.77 -4.00
C GLY A 48 6.59 -3.30 -5.10
N LEU A 49 6.41 -4.61 -5.20
CA LEU A 49 5.49 -5.23 -6.17
C LEU A 49 4.03 -4.83 -5.92
N ALA A 50 3.60 -4.79 -4.66
CA ALA A 50 2.23 -4.39 -4.31
C ALA A 50 1.90 -2.97 -4.80
N ALA A 51 2.85 -2.02 -4.73
CA ALA A 51 2.66 -0.67 -5.25
C ALA A 51 2.48 -0.67 -6.78
N ILE A 52 3.26 -1.49 -7.51
CA ILE A 52 3.09 -1.64 -8.96
C ILE A 52 1.72 -2.24 -9.29
N PHE A 53 1.25 -3.25 -8.57
CA PHE A 53 -0.05 -3.87 -8.81
C PHE A 53 -1.20 -2.88 -8.65
N VAL A 54 -1.10 -1.95 -7.70
CA VAL A 54 -2.09 -0.86 -7.56
C VAL A 54 -2.05 0.08 -8.76
N PHE A 55 -0.87 0.47 -9.25
CA PHE A 55 -0.76 1.25 -10.48
C PHE A 55 -1.35 0.50 -11.69
N VAL A 56 -1.01 -0.78 -11.86
CA VAL A 56 -1.53 -1.64 -12.93
C VAL A 56 -3.06 -1.68 -12.95
N ASN A 57 -3.70 -1.63 -11.78
CA ASN A 57 -5.16 -1.54 -11.72
C ASN A 57 -5.69 -0.20 -12.22
N HIS A 58 -5.04 0.91 -11.87
CA HIS A 58 -5.57 2.25 -12.16
C HIS A 58 -5.26 2.74 -13.57
N ALA A 59 -4.13 2.32 -14.14
CA ALA A 59 -3.70 2.74 -15.47
C ALA A 59 -4.75 2.50 -16.58
N PRO A 60 -5.35 1.31 -16.72
CA PRO A 60 -6.38 1.06 -17.75
C PRO A 60 -7.68 1.85 -17.53
N PHE A 61 -8.01 2.18 -16.29
CA PHE A 61 -9.27 2.83 -15.95
C PHE A 61 -9.22 4.36 -15.91
N VAL A 62 -8.07 4.97 -16.25
CA VAL A 62 -7.90 6.42 -16.18
C VAL A 62 -8.92 7.18 -17.05
N LEU A 63 -9.22 6.70 -18.26
CA LEU A 63 -10.21 7.34 -19.13
C LEU A 63 -11.62 7.25 -18.56
N ILE A 64 -12.00 6.10 -18.03
CA ILE A 64 -13.31 5.90 -17.36
C ILE A 64 -13.42 6.85 -16.16
N ASN A 65 -12.37 6.95 -15.36
CA ASN A 65 -12.31 7.87 -14.21
C ASN A 65 -12.37 9.36 -14.63
N LEU A 66 -11.94 9.67 -15.85
CA LEU A 66 -12.09 11.01 -16.46
C LEU A 66 -13.48 11.25 -17.09
N GLY A 67 -14.36 10.25 -17.05
CA GLY A 67 -15.70 10.34 -17.66
C GLY A 67 -15.70 10.17 -19.18
N VAL A 68 -14.61 9.71 -19.77
CA VAL A 68 -14.47 9.50 -21.22
C VAL A 68 -15.03 8.13 -21.60
N LYS A 69 -16.04 8.12 -22.47
CA LYS A 69 -16.58 6.89 -23.06
C LYS A 69 -15.67 6.45 -24.21
N ASN A 70 -14.85 5.45 -23.96
CA ASN A 70 -14.02 4.83 -24.98
C ASN A 70 -14.23 3.32 -24.95
N THR A 71 -14.62 2.72 -26.09
CA THR A 71 -14.98 1.31 -26.22
C THR A 71 -13.77 0.36 -26.21
N VAL A 72 -12.58 0.87 -26.47
CA VAL A 72 -11.34 0.07 -26.55
C VAL A 72 -11.02 -0.60 -25.19
N PHE A 73 -11.53 -0.07 -24.09
CA PHE A 73 -11.13 -0.47 -22.72
C PHE A 73 -12.16 -1.30 -21.95
N SER A 74 -13.33 -1.56 -22.55
CA SER A 74 -14.38 -2.35 -21.89
C SER A 74 -14.10 -3.86 -21.80
N ALA A 75 -13.05 -4.35 -22.49
CA ALA A 75 -12.84 -5.77 -22.71
C ALA A 75 -11.73 -6.42 -21.86
N TRP A 76 -11.09 -5.71 -20.93
CA TRP A 76 -9.87 -6.22 -20.27
C TRP A 76 -10.08 -7.13 -19.06
N GLY A 77 -11.30 -7.56 -18.80
CA GLY A 77 -11.59 -8.58 -17.79
C GLY A 77 -11.21 -8.19 -16.37
N GLN A 78 -11.11 -9.20 -15.51
CA GLN A 78 -10.92 -9.03 -14.06
C GLN A 78 -9.43 -8.97 -13.62
N ILE A 79 -8.46 -9.14 -14.52
CA ILE A 79 -7.03 -9.27 -14.14
C ILE A 79 -6.55 -7.98 -13.47
N TYR A 80 -6.83 -6.80 -14.04
CA TYR A 80 -6.39 -5.53 -13.47
C TYR A 80 -7.03 -5.22 -12.12
N PRO A 81 -8.37 -5.30 -11.95
CA PRO A 81 -9.00 -5.16 -10.64
C PRO A 81 -8.49 -6.19 -9.62
N ASN A 82 -8.22 -7.42 -10.07
CA ASN A 82 -7.69 -8.47 -9.22
C ASN A 82 -6.28 -8.14 -8.72
N LEU A 83 -5.39 -7.66 -9.59
CA LEU A 83 -4.04 -7.23 -9.21
C LEU A 83 -4.07 -6.06 -8.23
N GLY A 84 -4.93 -5.04 -8.48
CA GLY A 84 -5.06 -3.89 -7.59
C GLY A 84 -5.56 -4.28 -6.20
N SER A 85 -6.63 -5.06 -6.13
CA SER A 85 -7.15 -5.57 -4.86
C SER A 85 -6.11 -6.41 -4.13
N PHE A 86 -5.38 -7.28 -4.85
CA PHE A 86 -4.31 -8.09 -4.30
C PHE A 86 -3.18 -7.23 -3.74
N GLY A 87 -2.75 -6.18 -4.46
CA GLY A 87 -1.73 -5.24 -3.97
C GLY A 87 -2.11 -4.61 -2.64
N VAL A 88 -3.36 -4.14 -2.49
CA VAL A 88 -3.88 -3.56 -1.24
C VAL A 88 -3.94 -4.60 -0.12
N GLN A 89 -4.42 -5.81 -0.41
CA GLN A 89 -4.47 -6.92 0.56
C GLN A 89 -3.07 -7.23 1.11
N ILE A 90 -2.07 -7.27 0.23
CA ILE A 90 -0.67 -7.48 0.62
C ILE A 90 -0.15 -6.34 1.49
N PHE A 91 -0.51 -5.07 1.21
CA PHE A 91 -0.13 -3.96 2.09
C PHE A 91 -0.69 -4.11 3.51
N PHE A 92 -1.95 -4.53 3.65
CA PHE A 92 -2.53 -4.80 4.97
C PHE A 92 -1.85 -5.97 5.67
N CYS A 93 -1.56 -7.07 4.96
CA CYS A 93 -0.80 -8.19 5.51
C CYS A 93 0.61 -7.78 5.97
N ILE A 94 1.33 -6.99 5.16
CA ILE A 94 2.67 -6.47 5.50
C ILE A 94 2.60 -5.61 6.76
N THR A 95 1.63 -4.72 6.86
CA THR A 95 1.44 -3.86 8.03
C THR A 95 1.16 -4.69 9.27
N GLY A 96 0.23 -5.66 9.20
CA GLY A 96 -0.03 -6.60 10.27
C GLY A 96 1.20 -7.39 10.70
N PHE A 97 1.98 -7.89 9.73
CA PHE A 97 3.21 -8.64 9.97
C PHE A 97 4.27 -7.80 10.71
N LEU A 98 4.66 -6.66 10.15
CA LEU A 98 5.76 -5.86 10.68
C LEU A 98 5.49 -5.33 12.10
N PHE A 99 4.27 -4.86 12.35
CA PHE A 99 3.96 -4.29 13.65
C PHE A 99 3.68 -5.36 14.71
N PHE A 100 3.09 -6.47 14.33
CA PHE A 100 2.92 -7.57 15.27
C PHE A 100 4.23 -8.31 15.56
N ASP A 101 5.13 -8.45 14.60
CA ASP A 101 6.48 -8.97 14.83
C ASP A 101 7.25 -8.08 15.84
N LYS A 102 7.07 -6.75 15.77
CA LYS A 102 7.59 -5.83 16.80
C LYS A 102 6.98 -6.12 18.17
N VAL A 103 5.67 -6.39 18.25
CA VAL A 103 4.99 -6.78 19.51
C VAL A 103 5.54 -8.08 20.07
N ILE A 104 5.84 -9.06 19.21
CA ILE A 104 6.41 -10.36 19.61
C ILE A 104 7.84 -10.18 20.15
N LYS A 105 8.67 -9.35 19.52
CA LYS A 105 10.10 -9.20 19.81
C LYS A 105 10.39 -8.24 20.97
N SER A 106 9.57 -7.23 21.19
CA SER A 106 9.82 -6.20 22.20
C SER A 106 8.86 -6.37 23.38
N LYS A 107 9.38 -6.45 24.61
CA LYS A 107 8.54 -6.50 25.82
C LYS A 107 7.91 -5.13 26.11
N ASP A 108 8.69 -4.07 25.99
CA ASP A 108 8.29 -2.70 26.24
C ASP A 108 8.32 -1.92 24.92
N ILE A 109 7.16 -1.42 24.53
CA ILE A 109 6.99 -0.60 23.34
C ILE A 109 6.54 0.78 23.82
N ASP A 110 7.33 1.81 23.54
CA ASP A 110 6.90 3.18 23.66
C ASP A 110 5.86 3.49 22.58
N TRP A 111 4.60 3.54 23.01
CA TRP A 111 3.47 3.79 22.09
C TRP A 111 3.43 5.25 21.64
N GLY A 112 3.89 6.19 22.45
CA GLY A 112 4.01 7.61 22.05
C GLY A 112 4.97 7.74 20.86
N ASP A 113 6.17 7.18 21.03
CA ASP A 113 7.18 7.11 19.98
C ASP A 113 6.69 6.35 18.73
N PHE A 114 5.92 5.30 18.94
CA PHE A 114 5.32 4.54 17.84
C PHE A 114 4.39 5.45 17.01
N PHE A 115 3.42 6.13 17.63
CA PHE A 115 2.49 7.00 16.91
C PHE A 115 3.20 8.19 16.24
N VAL A 116 4.10 8.85 16.94
CA VAL A 116 4.90 9.95 16.39
C VAL A 116 5.68 9.48 15.16
N SER A 117 6.28 8.28 15.19
CA SER A 117 7.00 7.73 14.04
C SER A 117 6.07 7.45 12.85
N ARG A 118 4.82 7.04 13.08
CA ARG A 118 3.83 6.83 12.01
C ARG A 118 3.37 8.15 11.41
N ILE A 119 3.06 9.14 12.26
CA ILE A 119 2.71 10.50 11.81
C ILE A 119 3.84 11.06 10.93
N ARG A 120 5.09 11.02 11.39
CA ARG A 120 6.26 11.50 10.64
C ARG A 120 6.46 10.75 9.31
N ARG A 121 6.05 9.48 9.22
CA ARG A 121 6.16 8.66 8.00
C ARG A 121 5.03 8.94 7.00
N VAL A 122 3.80 9.10 7.48
CA VAL A 122 2.60 9.09 6.63
C VAL A 122 2.12 10.53 6.33
N ALA A 123 2.02 11.38 7.37
CA ALA A 123 1.36 12.68 7.26
C ALA A 123 2.03 13.67 6.30
N PRO A 124 3.37 13.83 6.25
CA PRO A 124 3.97 14.88 5.42
C PRO A 124 3.65 14.74 3.93
N LEU A 125 3.78 13.54 3.37
CA LEU A 125 3.48 13.30 1.97
C LEU A 125 1.97 13.28 1.71
N TYR A 126 1.19 12.72 2.63
CA TYR A 126 -0.27 12.72 2.52
C TYR A 126 -0.82 14.14 2.40
N TYR A 127 -0.43 15.06 3.29
CA TYR A 127 -0.91 16.45 3.23
C TYR A 127 -0.37 17.21 2.02
N LEU A 128 0.87 16.94 1.60
CA LEU A 128 1.39 17.52 0.35
C LEU A 128 0.55 17.07 -0.85
N THR A 129 0.27 15.77 -0.97
CA THR A 129 -0.55 15.26 -2.09
C THR A 129 -1.99 15.72 -2.00
N SER A 130 -2.57 15.77 -0.81
CA SER A 130 -3.93 16.32 -0.60
C SER A 130 -4.03 17.79 -1.00
N LEU A 131 -3.00 18.59 -0.70
CA LEU A 131 -2.93 19.99 -1.13
C LEU A 131 -2.83 20.08 -2.66
N ILE A 132 -1.99 19.27 -3.30
CA ILE A 132 -1.87 19.23 -4.77
C ILE A 132 -3.22 18.85 -5.40
N VAL A 133 -3.87 17.81 -4.89
CA VAL A 133 -5.19 17.37 -5.36
C VAL A 133 -6.25 18.46 -5.19
N PHE A 134 -6.24 19.15 -4.04
CA PHE A 134 -7.12 20.27 -3.79
C PHE A 134 -6.89 21.40 -4.82
N ILE A 135 -5.64 21.81 -5.05
CA ILE A 135 -5.30 22.88 -6.01
C ILE A 135 -5.74 22.50 -7.43
N ILE A 136 -5.49 21.24 -7.85
CA ILE A 136 -5.92 20.75 -9.16
C ILE A 136 -7.46 20.85 -9.27
N ALA A 137 -8.20 20.30 -8.30
CA ALA A 137 -9.66 20.34 -8.35
C ALA A 137 -10.22 21.76 -8.30
N ALA A 138 -9.67 22.63 -7.44
CA ALA A 138 -10.07 24.02 -7.35
C ALA A 138 -9.83 24.79 -8.66
N SER A 139 -8.72 24.54 -9.34
CA SER A 139 -8.43 25.17 -10.64
C SER A 139 -9.43 24.75 -11.73
N PHE A 140 -9.85 23.49 -11.74
CA PHE A 140 -10.87 23.01 -12.69
C PHE A 140 -12.30 23.43 -12.32
N SER A 141 -12.58 23.79 -11.06
CA SER A 141 -13.87 24.33 -10.63
C SER A 141 -14.00 25.84 -10.80
N GLY A 142 -13.01 26.52 -11.38
CA GLY A 142 -12.97 27.97 -11.44
C GLY A 142 -12.83 28.63 -10.06
N PHE A 143 -12.29 27.91 -9.08
CA PHE A 143 -12.18 28.31 -7.67
C PHE A 143 -13.51 28.51 -6.93
N GLU A 144 -14.62 27.99 -7.48
CA GLU A 144 -15.92 27.98 -6.81
C GLU A 144 -16.04 26.78 -5.84
N PHE A 145 -15.36 26.85 -4.70
CA PHE A 145 -15.30 25.72 -3.76
C PHE A 145 -15.94 26.00 -2.39
N LEU A 146 -16.59 27.15 -2.18
CA LEU A 146 -17.26 27.50 -0.93
C LEU A 146 -18.68 26.93 -0.86
N ASN A 147 -18.83 25.60 -0.95
CA ASN A 147 -20.10 24.88 -0.80
C ASN A 147 -19.97 23.74 0.20
N LYS A 148 -21.09 23.20 0.67
CA LYS A 148 -21.13 22.15 1.68
C LYS A 148 -20.35 20.89 1.27
N GLU A 149 -20.45 20.45 0.01
CA GLU A 149 -19.73 19.27 -0.49
C GLU A 149 -18.22 19.47 -0.42
N SER A 150 -17.74 20.63 -0.84
CA SER A 150 -16.31 20.96 -0.80
C SER A 150 -15.78 21.06 0.62
N ILE A 151 -16.54 21.69 1.54
CA ILE A 151 -16.15 21.82 2.95
C ILE A 151 -16.04 20.43 3.60
N THR A 152 -17.01 19.54 3.38
CA THR A 152 -16.94 18.17 3.90
C THR A 152 -15.80 17.36 3.26
N THR A 153 -15.52 17.57 1.98
CA THR A 153 -14.37 16.93 1.31
C THR A 153 -13.04 17.43 1.86
N ILE A 154 -12.89 18.75 2.10
CA ILE A 154 -11.71 19.32 2.75
C ILE A 154 -11.53 18.76 4.17
N ALA A 155 -12.61 18.66 4.95
CA ALA A 155 -12.57 18.04 6.27
C ALA A 155 -12.13 16.56 6.18
N GLY A 156 -12.60 15.80 5.18
CA GLY A 156 -12.14 14.46 4.88
C GLY A 156 -10.63 14.42 4.60
N LEU A 157 -10.14 15.27 3.71
CA LEU A 157 -8.72 15.34 3.37
C LEU A 157 -7.84 15.70 4.58
N VAL A 158 -8.30 16.60 5.45
CA VAL A 158 -7.56 16.98 6.68
C VAL A 158 -7.52 15.83 7.69
N THR A 159 -8.58 15.01 7.74
CA THR A 159 -8.72 13.91 8.71
C THR A 159 -8.33 12.54 8.17
N PHE A 160 -7.49 12.43 7.13
CA PHE A 160 -7.14 11.17 6.48
C PHE A 160 -8.36 10.37 5.97
N ASN A 161 -9.42 11.06 5.56
CA ASN A 161 -10.71 10.49 5.18
C ASN A 161 -11.44 9.71 6.30
N PHE A 162 -11.17 10.02 7.57
CA PHE A 162 -12.00 9.50 8.68
C PHE A 162 -13.41 10.07 8.65
N ILE A 163 -13.57 11.30 8.17
CA ILE A 163 -14.86 11.92 7.91
C ILE A 163 -15.29 11.49 6.50
N ASP A 164 -16.45 10.82 6.43
CA ASP A 164 -17.06 10.46 5.14
C ASP A 164 -17.38 11.72 4.33
N ASN A 165 -17.07 11.69 3.04
CA ASN A 165 -17.15 12.87 2.21
C ASN A 165 -17.44 12.49 0.74
N PRO A 166 -18.06 13.41 -0.05
CA PRO A 166 -18.47 13.14 -1.42
C PRO A 166 -17.31 13.07 -2.42
N MET A 167 -16.05 13.27 -1.98
CA MET A 167 -14.87 13.33 -2.84
C MET A 167 -15.04 14.33 -4.01
N LYS A 168 -15.52 15.55 -3.71
CA LYS A 168 -15.76 16.61 -4.71
C LYS A 168 -15.35 17.97 -4.18
N ILE A 169 -14.74 18.79 -5.06
CA ILE A 169 -14.41 20.18 -4.80
C ILE A 169 -15.01 21.02 -5.95
N GLY A 170 -15.93 21.96 -5.65
CA GLY A 170 -16.59 22.77 -6.65
C GLY A 170 -17.25 21.95 -7.77
N GLY A 171 -17.85 20.80 -7.43
CA GLY A 171 -18.42 19.86 -8.41
C GLY A 171 -17.41 18.94 -9.11
N VAL A 172 -16.09 19.22 -9.01
CA VAL A 172 -15.04 18.38 -9.61
C VAL A 172 -14.77 17.16 -8.75
N SER A 173 -14.87 15.95 -9.33
CA SER A 173 -14.59 14.69 -8.63
C SER A 173 -13.12 14.52 -8.31
N LEU A 174 -12.80 14.15 -7.06
CA LEU A 174 -11.46 13.77 -6.61
C LEU A 174 -11.14 12.27 -6.82
N VAL A 175 -12.12 11.46 -7.21
CA VAL A 175 -11.93 10.01 -7.42
C VAL A 175 -10.76 9.73 -8.37
N PRO A 176 -10.63 10.41 -9.53
CA PRO A 176 -9.49 10.22 -10.43
C PRO A 176 -8.14 10.67 -9.86
N LEU A 177 -8.13 11.43 -8.79
CA LEU A 177 -6.94 12.08 -8.21
C LEU A 177 -6.48 11.41 -6.92
N SER A 178 -7.39 10.89 -6.08
CA SER A 178 -7.02 10.44 -4.74
C SER A 178 -7.87 9.29 -4.19
N SER A 179 -8.53 8.51 -5.05
CA SER A 179 -9.38 7.40 -4.59
C SER A 179 -8.63 6.36 -3.74
N VAL A 180 -7.31 6.24 -3.88
CA VAL A 180 -6.51 5.28 -3.12
C VAL A 180 -6.39 5.59 -1.62
N THR A 181 -6.70 6.80 -1.19
CA THR A 181 -6.50 7.24 0.21
C THR A 181 -7.45 6.57 1.22
N TRP A 182 -8.52 5.91 0.77
CA TRP A 182 -9.43 5.15 1.62
C TRP A 182 -8.74 4.06 2.46
N THR A 183 -7.62 3.52 1.99
CA THR A 183 -6.88 2.46 2.70
C THR A 183 -6.20 2.97 3.95
N LEU A 184 -5.83 4.26 3.99
CA LEU A 184 -5.16 4.88 5.13
C LEU A 184 -6.03 4.89 6.38
N VAL A 185 -7.35 5.01 6.25
CA VAL A 185 -8.30 4.92 7.36
C VAL A 185 -8.17 3.56 8.07
N HIS A 186 -8.09 2.48 7.31
CA HIS A 186 -7.91 1.13 7.86
C HIS A 186 -6.55 0.96 8.52
N GLU A 187 -5.51 1.53 7.95
CA GLU A 187 -4.16 1.48 8.50
C GLU A 187 -4.08 2.25 9.84
N TRP A 188 -4.64 3.45 9.93
CA TRP A 188 -4.72 4.22 11.16
C TRP A 188 -5.58 3.53 12.24
N ARG A 189 -6.70 2.92 11.86
CA ARG A 189 -7.51 2.10 12.79
C ARG A 189 -6.70 0.94 13.34
N PHE A 190 -5.92 0.25 12.50
CA PHE A 190 -5.03 -0.81 12.96
C PHE A 190 -3.97 -0.30 13.93
N TYR A 191 -3.33 0.85 13.65
CA TYR A 191 -2.36 1.45 14.58
C TYR A 191 -3.00 1.78 15.93
N ALA A 192 -4.22 2.30 15.95
CA ALA A 192 -4.93 2.63 17.18
C ALA A 192 -5.27 1.38 18.03
N VAL A 193 -5.57 0.26 17.40
CA VAL A 193 -5.91 -1.01 18.07
C VAL A 193 -4.67 -1.78 18.52
N LEU A 194 -3.52 -1.57 17.89
CA LEU A 194 -2.31 -2.35 18.13
C LEU A 194 -1.80 -2.37 19.58
N PRO A 195 -1.86 -1.28 20.38
CA PRO A 195 -1.53 -1.32 21.81
C PRO A 195 -2.41 -2.30 22.59
N MET A 196 -3.71 -2.34 22.32
CA MET A 196 -4.65 -3.30 22.93
C MET A 196 -4.29 -4.73 22.54
N VAL A 197 -3.99 -4.98 21.25
CA VAL A 197 -3.53 -6.28 20.76
C VAL A 197 -2.25 -6.71 21.49
N ALA A 198 -1.32 -5.79 21.74
CA ALA A 198 -0.08 -6.09 22.47
C ALA A 198 -0.33 -6.49 23.94
N ILE A 199 -1.25 -5.82 24.62
CA ILE A 199 -1.67 -6.17 25.98
C ILE A 199 -2.30 -7.56 25.99
N PHE A 200 -3.25 -7.82 25.11
CA PHE A 200 -3.97 -9.09 25.01
C PHE A 200 -3.06 -10.26 24.63
N TYR A 201 -2.12 -10.05 23.72
CA TYR A 201 -1.16 -11.08 23.34
C TYR A 201 -0.29 -11.56 24.49
N ARG A 202 -0.01 -10.67 25.45
CA ARG A 202 0.78 -10.99 26.67
C ARG A 202 -0.07 -11.52 27.83
N SER A 203 -1.38 -11.42 27.72
CA SER A 203 -2.32 -11.90 28.73
C SER A 203 -2.29 -13.44 28.83
N PRO A 204 -2.54 -14.03 29.99
CA PRO A 204 -2.78 -15.45 30.13
C PRO A 204 -4.01 -15.92 29.33
N TYR A 205 -4.95 -15.00 29.06
CA TYR A 205 -6.18 -15.27 28.30
C TYR A 205 -6.01 -15.12 26.78
N ARG A 206 -4.77 -14.98 26.26
CA ARG A 206 -4.49 -14.75 24.84
C ARG A 206 -5.21 -15.69 23.90
N SER A 207 -5.31 -16.99 24.27
CA SER A 207 -5.97 -17.99 23.41
C SER A 207 -7.46 -17.71 23.26
N VAL A 208 -8.14 -17.35 24.35
CA VAL A 208 -9.58 -17.01 24.34
C VAL A 208 -9.79 -15.74 23.49
N ILE A 209 -8.98 -14.71 23.71
CA ILE A 209 -9.08 -13.44 22.98
C ILE A 209 -8.84 -13.66 21.46
N MET A 210 -7.83 -14.46 21.10
CA MET A 210 -7.56 -14.80 19.70
C MET A 210 -8.71 -15.60 19.09
N THR A 211 -9.31 -16.55 19.83
CA THR A 211 -10.48 -17.31 19.35
C THR A 211 -11.67 -16.39 19.10
N VAL A 212 -11.96 -15.47 20.03
CA VAL A 212 -13.02 -14.48 19.86
C VAL A 212 -12.76 -13.57 18.65
N ALA A 213 -11.53 -13.08 18.47
CA ALA A 213 -11.15 -12.26 17.31
C ALA A 213 -11.33 -13.03 15.98
N ILE A 214 -10.95 -14.31 15.94
CA ILE A 214 -11.14 -15.18 14.77
C ILE A 214 -12.64 -15.39 14.50
N LEU A 215 -13.45 -15.63 15.53
CA LEU A 215 -14.91 -15.78 15.38
C LEU A 215 -15.57 -14.52 14.85
N ILE A 216 -15.19 -13.34 15.37
CA ILE A 216 -15.69 -12.06 14.84
C ILE A 216 -15.28 -11.89 13.38
N ALA A 217 -14.03 -12.19 13.03
CA ALA A 217 -13.57 -12.12 11.65
C ALA A 217 -14.34 -13.09 10.74
N ALA A 218 -14.63 -14.31 11.21
CA ALA A 218 -15.42 -15.29 10.46
C ALA A 218 -16.86 -14.82 10.22
N ILE A 219 -17.49 -14.20 11.23
CA ILE A 219 -18.84 -13.65 11.12
C ILE A 219 -18.83 -12.49 10.11
N ASP A 220 -17.91 -11.53 10.27
CA ASP A 220 -17.80 -10.40 9.33
C ASP A 220 -17.55 -10.87 7.89
N LEU A 221 -16.65 -11.83 7.69
CA LEU A 221 -16.35 -12.41 6.38
C LEU A 221 -17.55 -13.18 5.78
N GLY A 222 -18.41 -13.74 6.63
CA GLY A 222 -19.63 -14.42 6.20
C GLY A 222 -20.79 -13.49 5.89
N THR A 223 -20.82 -12.30 6.47
CA THR A 223 -21.95 -11.33 6.38
C THR A 223 -21.64 -10.12 5.52
N SER A 224 -20.36 -9.76 5.34
CA SER A 224 -19.94 -8.56 4.62
C SER A 224 -19.12 -8.90 3.38
N ALA A 225 -19.40 -8.23 2.26
CA ALA A 225 -18.65 -8.39 1.01
C ALA A 225 -17.25 -7.74 1.07
N VAL A 226 -17.00 -6.85 2.03
CA VAL A 226 -15.73 -6.09 2.16
C VAL A 226 -15.28 -6.09 3.61
N VAL A 227 -14.22 -6.87 3.92
CA VAL A 227 -13.67 -7.00 5.27
C VAL A 227 -12.15 -6.72 5.25
N CYS A 228 -11.78 -5.44 5.14
CA CYS A 228 -10.38 -5.03 4.99
C CYS A 228 -9.53 -5.30 6.24
N TRP A 229 -10.09 -5.17 7.44
CA TRP A 229 -9.35 -5.31 8.69
C TRP A 229 -8.85 -6.74 8.94
N ALA A 230 -9.51 -7.75 8.38
CA ALA A 230 -9.13 -9.15 8.54
C ALA A 230 -7.72 -9.45 7.96
N TYR A 231 -7.32 -8.76 6.90
CA TYR A 231 -6.00 -8.96 6.28
C TYR A 231 -4.82 -8.60 7.22
N PHE A 232 -5.02 -7.71 8.19
CA PHE A 232 -4.01 -7.48 9.23
C PHE A 232 -3.81 -8.72 10.10
N LEU A 233 -4.88 -9.49 10.40
CA LEU A 233 -4.77 -10.76 11.15
C LEU A 233 -3.95 -11.78 10.37
N SER A 234 -4.08 -11.84 9.04
CA SER A 234 -3.25 -12.71 8.18
C SER A 234 -1.77 -12.40 8.35
N GLY A 235 -1.42 -11.11 8.35
CA GLY A 235 -0.06 -10.64 8.62
C GLY A 235 0.43 -10.99 10.02
N MET A 236 -0.42 -10.81 11.03
CA MET A 236 -0.09 -11.16 12.42
C MET A 236 0.18 -12.67 12.56
N GLY A 237 -0.68 -13.52 11.95
CA GLY A 237 -0.48 -14.98 11.93
C GLY A 237 0.84 -15.37 11.25
N ALA A 238 1.17 -14.75 10.12
CA ALA A 238 2.43 -14.96 9.43
C ALA A 238 3.66 -14.56 10.28
N ALA A 239 3.57 -13.49 11.09
CA ALA A 239 4.65 -13.09 12.01
C ALA A 239 4.91 -14.14 13.09
N VAL A 240 3.86 -14.79 13.62
CA VAL A 240 3.99 -15.91 14.58
C VAL A 240 4.71 -17.11 13.93
N ILE A 241 4.35 -17.42 12.68
CA ILE A 241 4.98 -18.52 11.92
C ILE A 241 6.43 -18.20 11.60
N HIS A 242 6.73 -16.96 11.20
CA HIS A 242 8.08 -16.49 10.87
C HIS A 242 9.08 -16.70 12.02
N LYS A 243 8.63 -16.52 13.27
CA LYS A 243 9.45 -16.76 14.47
C LYS A 243 9.99 -18.19 14.56
N LYS A 244 9.30 -19.19 13.95
CA LYS A 244 9.69 -20.60 14.02
C LYS A 244 10.88 -20.96 13.11
N SER A 245 11.37 -20.05 12.27
CA SER A 245 12.56 -20.20 11.42
C SER A 245 12.64 -21.55 10.68
N ILE A 246 11.67 -21.81 9.79
CA ILE A 246 11.63 -23.04 8.98
C ILE A 246 12.86 -23.10 8.06
N THR A 247 13.72 -24.12 8.25
CA THR A 247 14.97 -24.29 7.49
C THR A 247 14.89 -25.32 6.38
N ASN A 248 13.92 -26.25 6.45
CA ASN A 248 13.77 -27.34 5.49
C ASN A 248 13.50 -26.83 4.07
N LYS A 249 14.41 -27.17 3.15
CA LYS A 249 14.36 -26.70 1.74
C LYS A 249 13.14 -27.25 0.98
N ALA A 250 12.74 -28.48 1.23
CA ALA A 250 11.57 -29.10 0.57
C ALA A 250 10.28 -28.36 0.99
N ILE A 251 10.13 -28.06 2.28
CA ILE A 251 9.00 -27.28 2.79
C ILE A 251 8.97 -25.90 2.13
N LYS A 252 10.10 -25.18 2.09
CA LYS A 252 10.19 -23.87 1.44
C LYS A 252 9.81 -23.93 -0.04
N PHE A 253 10.26 -24.95 -0.75
CA PHE A 253 9.94 -25.13 -2.17
C PHE A 253 8.44 -25.41 -2.38
N THR A 254 7.84 -26.29 -1.57
CA THR A 254 6.40 -26.56 -1.62
C THR A 254 5.58 -25.28 -1.39
N PHE A 255 5.90 -24.50 -0.36
CA PHE A 255 5.21 -23.25 -0.09
C PHE A 255 5.44 -22.20 -1.18
N MET A 256 6.59 -22.20 -1.85
CA MET A 256 6.81 -21.36 -3.01
C MET A 256 5.87 -21.72 -4.17
N ILE A 257 5.70 -23.01 -4.47
CA ILE A 257 4.74 -23.48 -5.49
C ILE A 257 3.32 -23.06 -5.11
N VAL A 258 2.91 -23.27 -3.85
CA VAL A 258 1.59 -22.85 -3.35
C VAL A 258 1.39 -21.35 -3.55
N ALA A 259 2.38 -20.52 -3.20
CA ALA A 259 2.28 -19.07 -3.37
C ALA A 259 2.10 -18.69 -4.85
N ILE A 260 2.88 -19.27 -5.76
CA ILE A 260 2.77 -19.01 -7.21
C ILE A 260 1.38 -19.44 -7.72
N SER A 261 0.90 -20.61 -7.35
CA SER A 261 -0.41 -21.12 -7.77
C SER A 261 -1.55 -20.24 -7.28
N ILE A 262 -1.50 -19.80 -6.02
CA ILE A 262 -2.49 -18.86 -5.44
C ILE A 262 -2.44 -17.52 -6.16
N PHE A 263 -1.24 -16.98 -6.44
CA PHE A 263 -1.08 -15.73 -7.16
C PHE A 263 -1.72 -15.80 -8.56
N ILE A 264 -1.42 -16.85 -9.33
CA ILE A 264 -2.01 -17.06 -10.66
C ILE A 264 -3.53 -17.16 -10.56
N TRP A 265 -4.03 -17.91 -9.58
CA TRP A 265 -5.46 -18.07 -9.39
C TRP A 265 -6.13 -16.74 -9.02
N MET A 266 -5.62 -16.02 -8.01
CA MET A 266 -6.18 -14.74 -7.57
C MET A 266 -6.18 -13.68 -8.66
N CYS A 267 -5.14 -13.61 -9.47
CA CYS A 267 -5.00 -12.57 -10.49
C CYS A 267 -5.74 -12.90 -11.79
N GLY A 268 -5.75 -14.18 -12.21
CA GLY A 268 -6.22 -14.56 -13.52
C GLY A 268 -7.60 -15.22 -13.58
N LEU A 269 -8.01 -15.94 -12.53
CA LEU A 269 -9.13 -16.87 -12.61
C LEU A 269 -10.29 -16.54 -11.67
N VAL A 270 -10.10 -15.67 -10.69
CA VAL A 270 -11.11 -15.41 -9.66
C VAL A 270 -12.01 -14.23 -10.05
N GLU A 271 -13.28 -14.50 -10.26
CA GLU A 271 -14.33 -13.52 -10.49
C GLU A 271 -15.15 -13.30 -9.20
N VAL A 272 -14.51 -12.81 -8.14
CA VAL A 272 -15.19 -12.56 -6.84
C VAL A 272 -14.91 -11.14 -6.35
N PRO A 273 -15.79 -10.59 -5.49
CA PRO A 273 -15.59 -9.28 -4.88
C PRO A 273 -14.20 -9.12 -4.27
N GLY A 274 -13.59 -7.95 -4.45
CA GLY A 274 -12.18 -7.70 -4.15
C GLY A 274 -11.73 -7.94 -2.72
N TYR A 275 -12.65 -8.02 -1.71
CA TYR A 275 -12.30 -8.11 -0.29
C TYR A 275 -13.15 -9.11 0.50
N GLY A 276 -13.84 -10.03 -0.18
CA GLY A 276 -14.68 -11.06 0.45
C GLY A 276 -13.88 -12.25 1.01
N ALA A 277 -14.61 -13.21 1.61
CA ALA A 277 -14.06 -14.36 2.34
C ALA A 277 -13.10 -15.22 1.52
N LEU A 278 -13.43 -15.55 0.27
CA LEU A 278 -12.56 -16.35 -0.58
C LEU A 278 -11.22 -15.64 -0.83
N ARG A 279 -11.27 -14.33 -1.16
CA ARG A 279 -10.04 -13.55 -1.36
C ARG A 279 -9.22 -13.42 -0.09
N PHE A 280 -9.87 -13.27 1.06
CA PHE A 280 -9.19 -13.29 2.35
C PHE A 280 -8.45 -14.62 2.59
N ALA A 281 -9.11 -15.75 2.36
CA ALA A 281 -8.48 -17.06 2.51
C ALA A 281 -7.27 -17.23 1.57
N LEU A 282 -7.43 -16.88 0.30
CA LEU A 282 -6.35 -16.97 -0.69
C LEU A 282 -5.18 -16.04 -0.36
N ALA A 283 -5.44 -14.77 -0.01
CA ALA A 283 -4.40 -13.84 0.38
C ALA A 283 -3.67 -14.28 1.66
N THR A 284 -4.39 -14.88 2.61
CA THR A 284 -3.81 -15.44 3.84
C THR A 284 -2.87 -16.60 3.51
N ILE A 285 -3.32 -17.56 2.70
CA ILE A 285 -2.50 -18.70 2.28
C ILE A 285 -1.28 -18.21 1.49
N PHE A 286 -1.46 -17.27 0.57
CA PHE A 286 -0.37 -16.66 -0.19
C PHE A 286 0.67 -16.02 0.74
N PHE A 287 0.22 -15.14 1.65
CA PHE A 287 1.14 -14.37 2.50
C PHE A 287 1.91 -15.26 3.48
N ILE A 288 1.26 -16.28 4.07
CA ILE A 288 1.92 -17.29 4.89
C ILE A 288 2.93 -18.08 4.04
N SER A 289 2.56 -18.48 2.83
CA SER A 289 3.42 -19.25 1.93
C SER A 289 4.66 -18.46 1.51
N ILE A 290 4.54 -17.19 1.18
CA ILE A 290 5.67 -16.30 0.91
C ILE A 290 6.55 -16.12 2.14
N THR A 291 5.97 -16.00 3.32
CA THR A 291 6.71 -15.87 4.58
C THR A 291 7.55 -17.12 4.89
N ILE A 292 7.01 -18.31 4.66
CA ILE A 292 7.71 -19.59 4.87
C ILE A 292 8.78 -19.81 3.80
N SER A 293 8.42 -19.62 2.53
CA SER A 293 9.34 -19.87 1.40
C SER A 293 10.48 -18.87 1.35
N ASN A 294 10.22 -17.62 1.74
CA ASN A 294 11.19 -16.51 1.74
C ASN A 294 12.01 -16.47 0.44
N PRO A 295 11.38 -16.28 -0.74
CA PRO A 295 12.01 -16.50 -2.02
C PRO A 295 13.08 -15.44 -2.32
N ARG A 296 14.25 -15.87 -2.82
CA ARG A 296 15.41 -15.02 -3.06
C ARG A 296 15.15 -13.87 -4.04
N PHE A 297 14.23 -14.03 -5.00
CA PHE A 297 13.93 -12.98 -5.96
C PHE A 297 13.36 -11.72 -5.30
N LEU A 298 12.64 -11.84 -4.17
CA LEU A 298 12.15 -10.70 -3.40
C LEU A 298 13.26 -9.96 -2.64
N HIS A 299 14.47 -10.51 -2.57
CA HIS A 299 15.62 -9.88 -1.91
C HIS A 299 16.41 -8.97 -2.85
N TYR A 300 16.11 -8.94 -4.14
CA TYR A 300 16.86 -8.12 -5.09
C TYR A 300 16.79 -6.63 -4.72
N GLN A 301 17.93 -5.96 -4.87
CA GLN A 301 18.12 -4.57 -4.43
C GLN A 301 17.15 -3.60 -5.14
N PHE A 302 16.83 -3.84 -6.39
CA PHE A 302 15.89 -2.99 -7.13
C PHE A 302 14.46 -3.03 -6.55
N LEU A 303 14.01 -4.18 -6.04
CA LEU A 303 12.71 -4.29 -5.35
C LEU A 303 12.74 -3.60 -3.99
N ASN A 304 13.87 -3.69 -3.27
CA ASN A 304 14.03 -2.97 -2.01
C ASN A 304 14.00 -1.44 -2.22
N ARG A 305 14.68 -0.93 -3.25
CA ARG A 305 14.63 0.49 -3.63
C ARG A 305 13.21 0.94 -3.98
N LEU A 306 12.48 0.13 -4.75
CA LEU A 306 11.09 0.40 -5.06
C LEU A 306 10.20 0.41 -3.81
N SER A 307 10.50 -0.44 -2.83
CA SER A 307 9.83 -0.42 -1.52
C SER A 307 10.03 0.88 -0.76
N ASP A 308 11.20 1.50 -0.85
CA ASP A 308 11.48 2.77 -0.18
C ASP A 308 10.54 3.88 -0.67
N ILE A 309 10.31 3.94 -1.98
CA ILE A 309 9.43 4.94 -2.63
C ILE A 309 7.97 4.46 -2.80
N SER A 310 7.63 3.26 -2.33
CA SER A 310 6.31 2.64 -2.59
C SER A 310 5.14 3.49 -2.10
N TYR A 311 5.28 4.20 -0.99
CA TYR A 311 4.26 5.08 -0.45
C TYR A 311 4.07 6.32 -1.34
N SER A 312 5.16 6.91 -1.83
CA SER A 312 5.11 8.01 -2.79
C SER A 312 4.46 7.55 -4.11
N VAL A 313 4.84 6.38 -4.65
CA VAL A 313 4.20 5.80 -5.84
C VAL A 313 2.71 5.63 -5.61
N TYR A 314 2.32 5.10 -4.44
CA TYR A 314 0.93 4.86 -4.08
C TYR A 314 0.08 6.14 -4.05
N LEU A 315 0.62 7.26 -3.58
CA LEU A 315 -0.13 8.53 -3.50
C LEU A 315 -0.08 9.35 -4.79
N LEU A 316 1.02 9.28 -5.55
CA LEU A 316 1.25 10.18 -6.68
C LEU A 316 0.78 9.62 -8.03
N HIS A 317 0.58 8.31 -8.18
CA HIS A 317 0.27 7.75 -9.50
C HIS A 317 -1.05 8.25 -10.07
N LEU A 318 -2.09 8.43 -9.26
CA LEU A 318 -3.38 8.94 -9.73
C LEU A 318 -3.31 10.40 -10.21
N PRO A 319 -2.77 11.36 -9.42
CA PRO A 319 -2.57 12.72 -9.91
C PRO A 319 -1.73 12.80 -11.19
N VAL A 320 -0.68 11.99 -11.30
CA VAL A 320 0.17 11.98 -12.51
C VAL A 320 -0.59 11.42 -13.70
N LEU A 321 -1.31 10.30 -13.55
CA LEU A 321 -2.15 9.76 -14.61
C LEU A 321 -3.21 10.79 -15.04
N PHE A 322 -3.92 11.37 -14.09
CA PHE A 322 -4.95 12.39 -14.37
C PHE A 322 -4.39 13.55 -15.18
N LEU A 323 -3.31 14.17 -14.71
CA LEU A 323 -2.71 15.33 -15.37
C LEU A 323 -2.15 14.98 -16.76
N SER A 324 -1.54 13.80 -16.93
CA SER A 324 -1.01 13.35 -18.22
C SER A 324 -2.12 13.21 -19.26
N PHE A 325 -3.23 12.59 -18.92
CA PHE A 325 -4.36 12.45 -19.84
C PHE A 325 -5.15 13.75 -20.02
N LYS A 326 -5.23 14.61 -19.01
CA LYS A 326 -5.80 15.96 -19.16
C LYS A 326 -4.95 16.84 -20.07
N LEU A 327 -3.64 16.78 -19.98
CA LEU A 327 -2.75 17.45 -20.91
C LEU A 327 -2.93 16.90 -22.34
N LEU A 328 -2.99 15.59 -22.49
CA LEU A 328 -3.22 14.95 -23.79
C LEU A 328 -4.54 15.39 -24.42
N SER A 329 -5.59 15.60 -23.62
CA SER A 329 -6.93 16.01 -24.10
C SER A 329 -6.94 17.41 -24.76
N VAL A 330 -5.90 18.21 -24.57
CA VAL A 330 -5.74 19.50 -25.26
C VAL A 330 -5.36 19.29 -26.74
N PHE A 331 -4.69 18.20 -27.06
CA PHE A 331 -4.16 17.91 -28.39
C PHE A 331 -4.91 16.81 -29.14
N LEU A 332 -5.53 15.88 -28.41
CA LEU A 332 -6.18 14.70 -28.97
C LEU A 332 -7.56 14.48 -28.33
N ASP A 333 -8.49 13.97 -29.15
CA ASP A 333 -9.77 13.49 -28.63
C ASP A 333 -9.55 12.17 -27.88
N LEU A 334 -9.72 12.19 -26.55
CA LEU A 334 -9.56 11.00 -25.71
C LEU A 334 -10.60 9.90 -26.02
N ALA A 335 -11.77 10.25 -26.58
CA ALA A 335 -12.80 9.28 -26.93
C ALA A 335 -12.42 8.48 -28.17
N ALA A 336 -11.62 9.07 -29.06
CA ALA A 336 -11.10 8.45 -30.29
C ALA A 336 -9.69 7.85 -30.12
N LEU A 337 -9.16 7.83 -28.91
CA LEU A 337 -7.79 7.40 -28.64
C LEU A 337 -7.64 5.90 -28.95
N ASP A 338 -6.66 5.57 -29.80
CA ASP A 338 -6.32 4.19 -30.09
C ASP A 338 -5.53 3.53 -28.95
N LYS A 339 -5.49 2.19 -28.98
CA LYS A 339 -4.90 1.37 -27.94
C LYS A 339 -3.38 1.58 -27.78
N VAL A 340 -2.67 1.79 -28.90
CA VAL A 340 -1.20 1.96 -28.88
C VAL A 340 -0.85 3.29 -28.24
N THR A 341 -1.50 4.37 -28.66
CA THR A 341 -1.30 5.71 -28.10
C THR A 341 -1.66 5.74 -26.61
N PHE A 342 -2.77 5.10 -26.22
CA PHE A 342 -3.17 4.97 -24.83
C PHE A 342 -2.07 4.32 -23.96
N TRP A 343 -1.55 3.17 -24.38
CA TRP A 343 -0.51 2.49 -23.62
C TRP A 343 0.83 3.22 -23.66
N ALA A 344 1.18 3.85 -24.79
CA ALA A 344 2.37 4.69 -24.88
C ALA A 344 2.34 5.82 -23.82
N VAL A 345 1.20 6.50 -23.68
CA VAL A 345 1.03 7.53 -22.62
C VAL A 345 1.17 6.92 -21.24
N ASN A 346 0.49 5.79 -20.96
CA ASN A 346 0.64 5.11 -19.66
C ASN A 346 2.11 4.76 -19.37
N PHE A 347 2.85 4.22 -20.34
CA PHE A 347 4.27 3.90 -20.16
C PHE A 347 5.13 5.15 -19.93
N MET A 348 4.82 6.28 -20.59
CA MET A 348 5.50 7.55 -20.37
C MET A 348 5.22 8.15 -18.97
N THR A 349 4.10 7.80 -18.33
CA THR A 349 3.84 8.25 -16.95
C THR A 349 4.72 7.55 -15.92
N ILE A 350 5.21 6.33 -16.20
CA ILE A 350 5.99 5.55 -15.24
C ILE A 350 7.29 6.25 -14.81
N PRO A 351 8.17 6.71 -15.73
CA PRO A 351 9.37 7.45 -15.33
C PRO A 351 9.05 8.73 -14.56
N ILE A 352 7.96 9.41 -14.89
CA ILE A 352 7.50 10.61 -14.19
C ILE A 352 7.10 10.25 -12.76
N ILE A 353 6.28 9.21 -12.57
CA ILE A 353 5.87 8.72 -11.26
C ILE A 353 7.08 8.33 -10.42
N VAL A 354 8.02 7.55 -10.98
CA VAL A 354 9.20 7.09 -10.25
C VAL A 354 10.11 8.27 -9.88
N ALA A 355 10.33 9.22 -10.79
CA ALA A 355 11.14 10.40 -10.52
C ALA A 355 10.53 11.29 -9.43
N LEU A 356 9.23 11.60 -9.52
CA LEU A 356 8.50 12.38 -8.51
C LEU A 356 8.46 11.65 -7.17
N SER A 357 8.24 10.33 -7.18
CA SER A 357 8.23 9.51 -5.97
C SER A 357 9.60 9.48 -5.30
N THR A 358 10.67 9.40 -6.08
CA THR A 358 12.04 9.48 -5.57
C THR A 358 12.33 10.87 -4.98
N PHE A 359 11.94 11.92 -5.68
CA PHE A 359 12.09 13.29 -5.21
C PHE A 359 11.34 13.53 -3.90
N THR A 360 10.06 13.17 -3.83
CA THR A 360 9.25 13.37 -2.61
C THR A 360 9.73 12.48 -1.45
N PHE A 361 10.19 11.26 -1.73
CA PHE A 361 10.79 10.41 -0.70
C PHE A 361 12.02 11.08 -0.07
N VAL A 362 12.94 11.60 -0.87
CA VAL A 362 14.19 12.22 -0.38
C VAL A 362 13.92 13.55 0.34
N HIS A 363 13.11 14.40 -0.27
CA HIS A 363 12.93 15.80 0.19
C HIS A 363 11.80 16.00 1.19
N VAL A 364 10.80 15.11 1.20
CA VAL A 364 9.66 15.18 2.12
C VAL A 364 9.75 14.08 3.16
N GLU A 365 9.58 12.80 2.77
CA GLU A 365 9.46 11.72 3.74
C GLU A 365 10.73 11.52 4.59
N LYS A 366 11.90 11.38 3.95
CA LYS A 366 13.18 11.09 4.62
C LYS A 366 13.60 12.20 5.61
N ARG A 367 13.25 13.46 5.32
CA ARG A 367 13.55 14.59 6.22
C ARG A 367 12.80 14.49 7.55
N PHE A 368 11.52 14.15 7.52
CA PHE A 368 10.71 13.99 8.73
C PHE A 368 11.10 12.74 9.53
N MET A 369 11.54 11.68 8.85
CA MET A 369 12.02 10.46 9.51
C MET A 369 13.40 10.64 10.18
N ARG A 370 14.32 11.43 9.61
CA ARG A 370 15.68 11.66 10.15
C ARG A 370 15.70 12.44 11.46
N LYS A 371 14.81 13.40 11.66
CA LYS A 371 14.79 14.24 12.86
C LYS A 371 14.85 13.45 14.18
N LYS A 372 14.25 12.28 14.24
CA LYS A 372 14.26 11.44 15.44
C LYS A 372 15.65 10.85 15.76
N ARG A 373 16.46 10.54 14.76
CA ARG A 373 17.79 9.92 14.99
C ARG A 373 18.77 10.90 15.61
N GLU A 374 18.69 12.18 15.26
CA GLU A 374 19.52 13.24 15.82
C GLU A 374 19.08 13.62 17.25
N GLU A 375 17.77 13.65 17.53
CA GLU A 375 17.25 13.91 18.87
C GLU A 375 17.63 12.80 19.87
N GLN A 376 17.67 11.53 19.43
CA GLN A 376 18.09 10.40 20.30
C GLN A 376 19.60 10.34 20.52
N THR A 377 20.42 10.81 19.57
CA THR A 377 21.89 10.83 19.69
C THR A 377 22.36 12.01 20.54
N ASN A 378 21.58 13.09 20.57
CA ASN A 378 21.91 14.33 21.32
C ASN A 378 21.19 14.44 22.68
N ALA A 379 20.37 13.47 23.05
CA ALA A 379 19.79 13.43 24.40
C ALA A 379 20.91 13.18 25.42
N PRO A 380 21.07 14.03 26.44
CA PRO A 380 22.08 13.78 27.48
C PRO A 380 21.79 12.43 28.15
N PRO A 381 22.81 11.67 28.56
CA PRO A 381 22.61 10.42 29.25
C PRO A 381 21.76 10.68 30.49
N VAL A 382 20.66 9.94 30.63
CA VAL A 382 19.81 10.01 31.82
C VAL A 382 20.69 9.69 33.02
N ALA A 383 21.01 10.70 33.82
CA ALA A 383 21.73 10.52 35.07
C ALA A 383 20.85 9.68 36.01
N TYR A 384 21.16 8.40 36.14
CA TYR A 384 20.63 7.57 37.21
C TYR A 384 21.11 8.20 38.53
N SER A 385 20.21 8.87 39.23
CA SER A 385 20.49 9.35 40.56
C SER A 385 20.75 8.16 41.49
N GLU A 386 21.96 8.11 42.07
CA GLU A 386 22.39 7.14 43.07
C GLU A 386 21.66 7.34 44.44
N GLN A 387 20.36 7.53 44.42
CA GLN A 387 19.58 7.75 45.65
C GLN A 387 18.73 6.56 46.12
N THR A 388 19.17 5.31 45.82
CA THR A 388 18.48 4.12 46.36
C THR A 388 19.46 3.11 46.97
N LYS A 389 20.55 3.55 47.62
CA LYS A 389 21.44 2.70 48.42
C LYS A 389 21.52 3.11 49.91
N ALA A 390 20.51 3.71 50.43
CA ALA A 390 20.48 4.02 51.87
C ALA A 390 19.09 3.80 52.48
N ALA A 391 18.55 2.57 52.37
CA ALA A 391 17.43 2.12 53.19
C ALA A 391 17.28 0.59 53.03
N ILE A 392 18.17 -0.19 53.63
CA ILE A 392 17.95 -1.50 54.26
C ILE A 392 19.03 -1.65 55.34
#